data_f6ccc78fc3ff5be207f776a009c8b2a8
#
_entry.id   f6ccc78fc3ff5be207f776a009c8b2a8
#
_cell.length_a   1.000
_cell.length_b   1.000
_cell.length_c   1.000
_cell.angle_alpha   90.00
_cell.angle_beta   90.00
_cell.angle_gamma   90.00
#
_symmetry.space_group_name_H-M   'P 1'
#
loop_
_entity.id
_entity.type
_entity.pdbx_description
1 polymer ?
#
loop_
_entity_poly.entity_id
_entity_poly.type
_entity_poly.pdbx_seq_one_letter_code
_entity_poly.pdbx_strand_id
1 'polypeptide(L)'
;MTATLNKVQLIGNIGAEPKSATTKEASIFVTASLATNDAVKRNGEWETMVEWHQLIFFGSMTKVTEHFRKGSQVFIEGKLRSNSWTDAKGINHRATSIVVTNVQLLGQTKSKQEQASDPVSKSAEAHLTHMHDMLTDNSEEIPF
;
A
#
# COMPACT_ATOMS: atom_id res chain seq x y z
N MET A 1 -34.91 3.29 -3.92
CA MET A 1 -33.45 3.14 -3.90
C MET A 1 -32.78 4.49 -3.70
N THR A 2 -32.00 4.65 -2.67
CA THR A 2 -31.18 5.84 -2.48
C THR A 2 -29.85 5.65 -3.16
N ALA A 3 -29.37 6.69 -3.84
CA ALA A 3 -28.04 6.65 -4.47
C ALA A 3 -26.97 6.75 -3.38
N THR A 4 -26.08 5.78 -3.32
CA THR A 4 -25.00 5.76 -2.36
C THR A 4 -23.68 5.38 -3.06
N LEU A 5 -22.57 5.81 -2.48
CA LEU A 5 -21.25 5.46 -2.97
C LEU A 5 -20.39 5.01 -1.80
N ASN A 6 -19.74 3.86 -1.96
CA ASN A 6 -18.72 3.38 -1.03
C ASN A 6 -17.54 2.91 -1.86
N LYS A 7 -16.51 3.73 -1.95
CA LYS A 7 -15.36 3.47 -2.79
C LYS A 7 -14.08 3.97 -2.12
N VAL A 8 -13.05 3.15 -2.13
CA VAL A 8 -11.73 3.47 -1.62
C VAL A 8 -10.71 3.22 -2.73
N GLN A 9 -9.80 4.14 -2.90
CA GLN A 9 -8.67 4.00 -3.81
C GLN A 9 -7.38 4.27 -3.05
N LEU A 10 -6.43 3.35 -3.13
CA LEU A 10 -5.16 3.44 -2.43
C LEU A 10 -4.02 3.03 -3.36
N ILE A 11 -2.90 3.71 -3.23
CA ILE A 11 -1.61 3.25 -3.74
C ILE A 11 -0.67 3.15 -2.54
N GLY A 12 -0.09 1.98 -2.35
CA GLY A 12 0.80 1.76 -1.22
C GLY A 12 1.63 0.51 -1.40
N ASN A 13 2.29 0.11 -0.33
CA ASN A 13 3.18 -1.04 -0.34
C ASN A 13 2.64 -2.14 0.57
N ILE A 14 2.71 -3.38 0.08
CA ILE A 14 2.32 -4.56 0.85
C ILE A 14 3.27 -4.71 2.04
N GLY A 15 2.70 -4.81 3.24
CA GLY A 15 3.49 -4.83 4.47
C GLY A 15 4.00 -6.21 4.88
N ALA A 16 3.30 -7.27 4.48
CA ALA A 16 3.65 -8.64 4.82
C ALA A 16 3.10 -9.57 3.74
N GLU A 17 3.59 -10.81 3.73
CA GLU A 17 3.07 -11.83 2.81
C GLU A 17 1.57 -12.02 3.03
N PRO A 18 0.76 -12.10 1.96
CA PRO A 18 -0.67 -12.33 2.08
C PRO A 18 -0.99 -13.67 2.76
N LYS A 19 -2.05 -13.70 3.53
CA LYS A 19 -2.48 -14.89 4.27
C LYS A 19 -3.81 -15.37 3.75
N SER A 20 -3.89 -16.67 3.44
CA SER A 20 -5.13 -17.31 3.05
C SER A 20 -5.90 -17.77 4.28
N ALA A 21 -7.20 -17.66 4.22
CA ALA A 21 -8.10 -18.18 5.25
C ALA A 21 -9.35 -18.74 4.57
N THR A 22 -10.12 -19.54 5.29
CA THR A 22 -11.33 -20.16 4.80
C THR A 22 -12.52 -19.70 5.61
N THR A 23 -13.60 -19.32 4.94
CA THR A 23 -14.86 -18.98 5.59
C THR A 23 -15.58 -20.22 6.08
N LYS A 24 -16.62 -20.03 6.90
CA LYS A 24 -17.49 -21.12 7.35
C LYS A 24 -18.17 -21.87 6.20
N GLU A 25 -18.32 -21.21 5.07
CA GLU A 25 -18.93 -21.77 3.85
C GLU A 25 -17.90 -22.43 2.93
N ALA A 26 -16.69 -22.69 3.42
CA ALA A 26 -15.57 -23.27 2.68
C ALA A 26 -15.05 -22.43 1.52
N SER A 27 -15.35 -21.15 1.50
CA SER A 27 -14.79 -20.20 0.52
C SER A 27 -13.45 -19.68 0.99
N ILE A 28 -12.49 -19.64 0.08
CA ILE A 28 -11.15 -19.11 0.37
C ILE A 28 -11.15 -17.59 0.18
N PHE A 29 -10.57 -16.90 1.12
CA PHE A 29 -10.27 -15.48 0.99
C PHE A 29 -8.82 -15.21 1.41
N VAL A 30 -8.26 -14.10 0.95
CA VAL A 30 -6.90 -13.71 1.29
C VAL A 30 -6.94 -12.35 1.98
N THR A 31 -6.14 -12.22 3.02
CA THR A 31 -5.95 -10.94 3.71
C THR A 31 -4.54 -10.43 3.49
N ALA A 32 -4.40 -9.12 3.37
CA ALA A 32 -3.11 -8.47 3.24
C ALA A 32 -3.16 -7.12 3.95
N SER A 33 -2.00 -6.60 4.32
CA SER A 33 -1.87 -5.24 4.85
C SER A 33 -1.19 -4.35 3.84
N LEU A 34 -1.67 -3.13 3.71
CA LEU A 34 -1.14 -2.12 2.81
C LEU A 34 -0.74 -0.89 3.62
N ALA A 35 0.48 -0.43 3.43
CA ALA A 35 0.97 0.78 4.05
C ALA A 35 0.86 1.95 3.09
N THR A 36 0.24 3.04 3.57
CA THR A 36 0.32 4.34 2.90
C THR A 36 1.07 5.30 3.81
N ASN A 37 1.94 6.10 3.23
CA ASN A 37 2.76 7.04 3.97
C ASN A 37 2.25 8.46 3.76
N ASP A 38 2.18 9.21 4.83
CA ASP A 38 1.79 10.61 4.81
C ASP A 38 2.84 11.44 5.54
N ALA A 39 3.06 12.65 5.06
CA ALA A 39 3.96 13.59 5.71
C ALA A 39 3.16 14.57 6.55
N VAL A 40 3.44 14.60 7.85
CA VAL A 40 2.75 15.45 8.81
C VAL A 40 3.76 16.37 9.47
N LYS A 41 3.44 17.64 9.58
CA LYS A 41 4.28 18.62 10.27
C LYS A 41 3.89 18.71 11.74
N ARG A 42 4.84 18.43 12.62
CA ARG A 42 4.67 18.55 14.07
C ARG A 42 5.81 19.36 14.64
N ASN A 43 5.49 20.38 15.42
CA ASN A 43 6.49 21.26 16.09
C ASN A 43 7.54 21.82 15.12
N GLY A 44 7.12 22.16 13.89
CA GLY A 44 8.01 22.70 12.88
C GLY A 44 8.82 21.66 12.10
N GLU A 45 8.71 20.39 12.43
CA GLU A 45 9.43 19.30 11.77
C GLU A 45 8.48 18.37 11.00
N TRP A 46 8.97 17.84 9.88
CA TRP A 46 8.22 16.89 9.07
C TRP A 46 8.45 15.48 9.58
N GLU A 47 7.36 14.78 9.86
CA GLU A 47 7.37 13.39 10.27
C GLU A 47 6.61 12.55 9.25
N THR A 48 7.07 11.32 9.02
CA THR A 48 6.35 10.36 8.19
C THR A 48 5.41 9.55 9.07
N MET A 49 4.13 9.58 8.74
CA MET A 49 3.12 8.73 9.37
C MET A 49 2.74 7.61 8.42
N VAL A 50 2.72 6.39 8.95
CA VAL A 50 2.31 5.22 8.20
C VAL A 50 0.90 4.83 8.62
N GLU A 51 0.01 4.72 7.65
CA GLU A 51 -1.33 4.19 7.87
C GLU A 51 -1.40 2.79 7.32
N TRP A 52 -1.85 1.86 8.15
CA TRP A 52 -2.00 0.46 7.78
C TRP A 52 -3.44 0.16 7.43
N HIS A 53 -3.67 -0.34 6.21
CA HIS A 53 -5.00 -0.70 5.71
C HIS A 53 -5.10 -2.21 5.61
N GLN A 54 -6.19 -2.75 6.12
CA GLN A 54 -6.49 -4.17 6.02
C GLN A 54 -7.26 -4.44 4.74
N LEU A 55 -6.71 -5.30 3.89
CA LEU A 55 -7.31 -5.67 2.62
C LEU A 55 -7.87 -7.08 2.68
N ILE A 56 -9.00 -7.29 2.04
CA ILE A 56 -9.63 -8.61 1.91
C ILE A 56 -9.90 -8.87 0.43
N PHE A 57 -9.46 -10.02 -0.05
CA PHE A 57 -9.63 -10.47 -1.42
C PHE A 57 -10.52 -11.70 -1.45
N PHE A 58 -11.58 -11.66 -2.23
CA PHE A 58 -12.52 -12.77 -2.39
C PHE A 58 -12.53 -13.26 -3.83
N GLY A 59 -12.88 -14.53 -4.02
CA GLY A 59 -13.12 -15.11 -5.34
C GLY A 59 -11.90 -15.05 -6.25
N SER A 60 -12.10 -14.59 -7.47
CA SER A 60 -11.04 -14.50 -8.48
C SER A 60 -9.92 -13.51 -8.09
N MET A 61 -10.22 -12.55 -7.22
CA MET A 61 -9.21 -11.60 -6.76
C MET A 61 -8.11 -12.26 -5.92
N THR A 62 -8.37 -13.45 -5.36
CA THR A 62 -7.35 -14.17 -4.58
C THR A 62 -6.15 -14.59 -5.42
N LYS A 63 -6.33 -14.82 -6.72
CA LYS A 63 -5.25 -15.21 -7.62
C LYS A 63 -4.20 -14.11 -7.80
N VAL A 64 -4.61 -12.85 -7.76
CA VAL A 64 -3.69 -11.72 -7.92
C VAL A 64 -2.72 -11.66 -6.75
N THR A 65 -3.16 -12.08 -5.56
CA THR A 65 -2.32 -12.04 -4.35
C THR A 65 -1.12 -12.97 -4.41
N GLU A 66 -1.11 -13.95 -5.30
CA GLU A 66 0.03 -14.85 -5.49
C GLU A 66 1.27 -14.10 -5.99
N HIS A 67 1.07 -12.97 -6.65
CA HIS A 67 2.14 -12.12 -7.16
C HIS A 67 2.61 -11.08 -6.15
N PHE A 68 1.95 -10.98 -5.00
CA PHE A 68 2.32 -10.02 -3.97
C PHE A 68 3.53 -10.52 -3.17
N ARG A 69 4.43 -9.61 -2.91
CA ARG A 69 5.56 -9.82 -2.01
C ARG A 69 5.62 -8.65 -1.03
N LYS A 70 6.24 -8.87 0.11
CA LYS A 70 6.51 -7.78 1.05
C LYS A 70 7.22 -6.64 0.33
N GLY A 71 6.67 -5.44 0.40
CA GLY A 71 7.20 -4.27 -0.26
C GLY A 71 6.67 -4.01 -1.68
N SER A 72 5.88 -4.92 -2.25
CA SER A 72 5.28 -4.70 -3.57
C SER A 72 4.40 -3.45 -3.55
N GLN A 73 4.56 -2.58 -4.55
CA GLN A 73 3.70 -1.43 -4.71
C GLN A 73 2.48 -1.81 -5.55
N VAL A 74 1.30 -1.50 -5.03
CA VAL A 74 0.05 -1.87 -5.68
C VAL A 74 -0.94 -0.70 -5.65
N PHE A 75 -1.78 -0.65 -6.66
CA PHE A 75 -3.00 0.15 -6.69
C PHE A 75 -4.17 -0.75 -6.28
N ILE A 76 -4.95 -0.28 -5.33
CA ILE A 76 -6.11 -1.01 -4.79
C ILE A 76 -7.35 -0.14 -4.95
N GLU A 77 -8.41 -0.73 -5.43
CA GLU A 77 -9.74 -0.13 -5.42
C GLU A 77 -10.71 -1.09 -4.75
N GLY A 78 -11.57 -0.59 -3.89
CA GLY A 78 -12.49 -1.44 -3.15
C GLY A 78 -13.53 -0.66 -2.38
N LYS A 79 -14.15 -1.36 -1.44
CA LYS A 79 -15.21 -0.83 -0.57
C LYS A 79 -14.83 -0.97 0.88
N LEU A 80 -15.20 0.00 1.70
CA LEU A 80 -15.07 -0.11 3.15
C LEU A 80 -16.08 -1.09 3.70
N ARG A 81 -15.64 -1.95 4.58
CA ARG A 81 -16.49 -2.90 5.30
C ARG A 81 -16.09 -2.94 6.75
N SER A 82 -17.06 -2.78 7.64
CA SER A 82 -16.85 -2.88 9.08
C SER A 82 -17.34 -4.22 9.57
N ASN A 83 -16.52 -4.89 10.37
CA ASN A 83 -16.89 -6.09 11.10
C ASN A 83 -16.84 -5.81 12.59
N SER A 84 -17.83 -6.31 13.32
CA SER A 84 -17.84 -6.25 14.76
C SER A 84 -17.97 -7.67 15.31
N TRP A 85 -17.26 -7.93 16.39
CA TRP A 85 -17.34 -9.22 17.08
C TRP A 85 -17.14 -9.01 18.57
N THR A 86 -17.59 -9.98 19.35
CA THR A 86 -17.40 -9.98 20.79
C THR A 86 -16.37 -11.06 21.15
N ASP A 87 -15.36 -10.68 21.91
CA ASP A 87 -14.33 -11.63 22.33
C ASP A 87 -14.81 -12.50 23.50
N ALA A 88 -13.95 -13.44 23.93
CA ALA A 88 -14.25 -14.36 25.03
C ALA A 88 -14.44 -13.64 26.37
N LYS A 89 -13.97 -12.41 26.51
CA LYS A 89 -14.12 -11.58 27.70
C LYS A 89 -15.39 -10.72 27.67
N GLY A 90 -16.20 -10.83 26.60
CA GLY A 90 -17.41 -10.03 26.45
C GLY A 90 -17.18 -8.62 25.93
N ILE A 91 -15.96 -8.30 25.48
CA ILE A 91 -15.63 -6.99 24.92
C ILE A 91 -15.97 -6.96 23.44
N ASN A 92 -16.69 -5.92 23.02
CA ASN A 92 -17.02 -5.70 21.62
C ASN A 92 -15.84 -5.08 20.88
N HIS A 93 -15.50 -5.67 19.75
CA HIS A 93 -14.45 -5.17 18.85
C HIS A 93 -15.05 -4.79 17.52
N ARG A 94 -14.48 -3.77 16.90
CA ARG A 94 -14.84 -3.35 15.56
C ARG A 94 -13.58 -3.12 14.76
N ALA A 95 -13.56 -3.66 13.55
CA ALA A 95 -12.47 -3.45 12.61
C ALA A 95 -13.02 -3.03 11.26
N THR A 96 -12.32 -2.12 10.59
CA THR A 96 -12.65 -1.69 9.24
C THR A 96 -11.66 -2.29 8.27
N SER A 97 -12.18 -2.93 7.23
CA SER A 97 -11.40 -3.56 6.18
C SER A 97 -11.84 -3.03 4.83
N ILE A 98 -10.98 -3.21 3.83
CA ILE A 98 -11.28 -2.85 2.45
C ILE A 98 -11.48 -4.15 1.68
N VAL A 99 -12.69 -4.34 1.15
CA VAL A 99 -12.98 -5.44 0.25
C VAL A 99 -12.54 -5.01 -1.14
N VAL A 100 -11.51 -5.67 -1.65
CA VAL A 100 -10.86 -5.27 -2.90
C VAL A 100 -11.68 -5.71 -4.09
N THR A 101 -11.96 -4.77 -4.99
CA THR A 101 -12.69 -5.02 -6.24
C THR A 101 -11.80 -4.92 -7.47
N ASN A 102 -10.69 -4.19 -7.36
CA ASN A 102 -9.73 -4.04 -8.44
C ASN A 102 -8.33 -3.88 -7.88
N VAL A 103 -7.35 -4.48 -8.55
CA VAL A 103 -5.93 -4.45 -8.15
C VAL A 103 -5.08 -4.27 -9.38
N GLN A 104 -4.04 -3.45 -9.27
CA GLN A 104 -3.00 -3.36 -10.27
C GLN A 104 -1.63 -3.34 -9.59
N LEU A 105 -0.75 -4.23 -10.01
CA LEU A 105 0.64 -4.21 -9.57
C LEU A 105 1.37 -3.07 -10.26
N LEU A 106 1.99 -2.18 -9.49
CA LEU A 106 2.69 -1.01 -10.01
C LEU A 106 4.19 -1.23 -10.09
N GLY A 107 4.73 -2.14 -9.31
CA GLY A 107 6.14 -2.46 -9.32
C GLY A 107 6.51 -3.37 -8.16
N GLN A 108 7.61 -4.07 -8.35
CA GLN A 108 8.24 -4.83 -7.27
C GLN A 108 9.47 -4.08 -6.81
N THR A 109 9.70 -4.08 -5.51
CA THR A 109 10.98 -3.63 -4.99
C THR A 109 12.04 -4.60 -5.49
N LYS A 110 12.85 -4.16 -6.44
CA LYS A 110 13.97 -4.96 -6.88
C LYS A 110 14.95 -5.13 -5.73
N SER A 111 15.42 -6.34 -5.52
CA SER A 111 16.47 -6.57 -4.53
C SER A 111 17.71 -5.75 -4.91
N LYS A 112 18.43 -5.24 -3.93
CA LYS A 112 19.63 -4.44 -4.14
C LYS A 112 20.68 -5.15 -5.03
N GLN A 113 20.60 -6.47 -5.13
CA GLN A 113 21.55 -7.24 -5.95
C GLN A 113 21.32 -7.11 -7.44
N GLU A 114 20.09 -6.90 -7.87
CA GLU A 114 19.76 -6.71 -9.28
C GLU A 114 20.11 -5.32 -9.80
N GLN A 115 20.13 -4.34 -8.91
CA GLN A 115 20.48 -2.96 -9.27
C GLN A 115 21.99 -2.78 -9.48
N ALA A 116 22.83 -3.61 -8.86
CA ALA A 116 24.27 -3.50 -8.96
C ALA A 116 24.84 -4.00 -10.28
N SER A 117 24.07 -4.73 -11.08
CA SER A 117 24.52 -5.33 -12.34
C SER A 117 24.02 -4.63 -13.59
N ASP A 118 23.22 -3.57 -13.45
CA ASP A 118 22.65 -2.86 -14.58
C ASP A 118 23.47 -1.60 -14.90
N PRO A 119 24.12 -1.54 -16.10
CA PRO A 119 24.92 -0.38 -16.49
C PRO A 119 24.09 0.89 -16.72
N VAL A 120 22.76 0.77 -16.89
CA VAL A 120 21.88 1.90 -17.07
C VAL A 120 21.66 2.67 -15.75
N SER A 121 21.80 2.01 -14.62
CA SER A 121 21.64 2.65 -13.32
C SER A 121 22.75 3.67 -13.01
N LYS A 122 23.97 3.42 -13.47
CA LYS A 122 25.07 4.36 -13.28
C LYS A 122 24.89 5.66 -14.06
N SER A 123 24.33 5.60 -15.26
CA SER A 123 24.07 6.81 -16.05
C SER A 123 22.88 7.60 -15.48
N ALA A 124 21.90 6.91 -14.91
CA ALA A 124 20.77 7.55 -14.26
C ALA A 124 21.19 8.26 -12.96
N GLU A 125 22.06 7.65 -12.16
CA GLU A 125 22.58 8.28 -10.95
C GLU A 125 23.43 9.52 -11.26
N ALA A 126 24.28 9.46 -12.27
CA ALA A 126 25.06 10.59 -12.71
C ALA A 126 24.18 11.74 -13.20
N HIS A 127 23.09 11.41 -13.89
CA HIS A 127 22.12 12.39 -14.37
C HIS A 127 21.33 13.02 -13.22
N LEU A 128 20.92 12.22 -12.23
CA LEU A 128 20.23 12.70 -11.03
C LEU A 128 21.14 13.59 -10.17
N THR A 129 22.41 13.26 -10.04
CA THR A 129 23.38 14.09 -9.31
C THR A 129 23.57 15.43 -9.99
N HIS A 130 23.63 15.43 -11.34
CA HIS A 130 23.75 16.67 -12.11
C HIS A 130 22.50 17.54 -12.00
N MET A 131 21.31 16.92 -12.01
CA MET A 131 20.06 17.64 -11.79
C MET A 131 19.94 18.17 -10.37
N HIS A 132 20.48 17.45 -9.40
CA HIS A 132 20.50 17.90 -8.00
C HIS A 132 21.38 19.14 -7.82
N ASP A 133 22.55 19.16 -8.44
CA ASP A 133 23.43 20.31 -8.42
C ASP A 133 22.83 21.53 -9.11
N MET A 134 22.08 21.33 -10.19
CA MET A 134 21.35 22.40 -10.86
C MET A 134 20.19 22.94 -10.04
N LEU A 135 19.55 22.08 -9.23
CA LEU A 135 18.44 22.47 -8.38
C LEU A 135 18.90 23.16 -7.09
N THR A 136 20.09 22.83 -6.60
CA THR A 136 20.63 23.49 -5.40
C THR A 136 21.13 24.91 -5.68
N ASP A 137 21.50 25.20 -6.93
CA ASP A 137 21.93 26.54 -7.32
C ASP A 137 20.76 27.54 -7.44
N ASN A 138 19.52 27.02 -7.52
CA ASN A 138 18.29 27.81 -7.59
C ASN A 138 17.41 27.66 -6.33
N SER A 139 17.98 27.25 -5.21
CA SER A 139 17.19 26.92 -4.01
C SER A 139 16.58 28.13 -3.29
N GLU A 140 16.80 29.35 -3.77
CA GLU A 140 16.22 30.54 -3.13
C GLU A 140 14.78 30.84 -3.57
N GLU A 141 14.22 30.12 -4.53
CA GLU A 141 12.92 30.49 -5.11
C GLU A 141 11.93 29.35 -5.29
N ILE A 142 11.89 28.36 -4.42
CA ILE A 142 10.78 27.42 -4.44
C ILE A 142 9.79 27.80 -3.34
N PRO A 143 8.63 28.39 -3.68
CA PRO A 143 7.62 28.73 -2.68
C PRO A 143 6.79 27.51 -2.35
N PHE A 144 7.16 26.81 -1.34
CA PHE A 144 6.35 25.79 -0.72
C PHE A 144 6.15 26.08 0.74
#